data_a51349bf20f4dfd6bac74e9ead908a47
#
_entry.id   a51349bf20f4dfd6bac74e9ead908a47
#
_cell.length_a   1.000
_cell.length_b   1.000
_cell.length_c   1.000
_cell.angle_alpha   90.00
_cell.angle_beta   90.00
_cell.angle_gamma   90.00
#
_symmetry.space_group_name_H-M   'P 1'
#
loop_
_entity.id
_entity.type
_entity.pdbx_description
1 polymer ?
#
loop_
_entity_poly.entity_id
_entity_poly.type
_entity_poly.pdbx_seq_one_letter_code
_entity_poly.pdbx_strand_id
1 'polypeptide(L)' 'PHFLFMLETLRNSELVAVLPERLVRGAGGLTVVEPPLAVAGFEMLMLWHERWHRDPAHRWLRQQIVTSLEEKPC' A
#
# COMPACT_ATOMS: atom_id res chain seq x y z
N PRO A 1 11.23 -9.55 -12.30
CA PRO A 1 11.29 -9.56 -10.84
C PRO A 1 9.90 -9.55 -10.24
N HIS A 2 9.78 -10.16 -9.10
CA HIS A 2 8.50 -10.26 -8.40
C HIS A 2 7.90 -8.90 -8.10
N PHE A 3 8.75 -7.94 -7.85
CA PHE A 3 8.29 -6.60 -7.51
C PHE A 3 7.49 -5.96 -8.65
N LEU A 4 7.99 -6.06 -9.87
CA LEU A 4 7.31 -5.48 -11.01
C LEU A 4 5.98 -6.20 -11.28
N PHE A 5 5.99 -7.51 -11.08
CA PHE A 5 4.77 -8.28 -11.25
C PHE A 5 3.71 -7.85 -10.23
N MET A 6 4.16 -7.60 -9.01
CA MET A 6 3.26 -7.15 -7.95
C MET A 6 2.62 -5.80 -8.30
N LEU A 7 3.42 -4.87 -8.83
CA LEU A 7 2.89 -3.57 -9.21
C LEU A 7 1.88 -3.69 -10.33
N GLU A 8 2.14 -4.60 -11.27
CA GLU A 8 1.22 -4.82 -12.37
C GLU A 8 -0.10 -5.36 -11.84
N THR A 9 -0.02 -6.26 -10.87
CA THR A 9 -1.22 -6.82 -10.25
C THR A 9 -2.03 -5.74 -9.57
N LEU A 10 -1.36 -4.80 -8.90
CA LEU A 10 -2.06 -3.71 -8.24
C LEU A 10 -2.81 -2.84 -9.24
N ARG A 11 -2.21 -2.59 -10.40
CA ARG A 11 -2.86 -1.75 -11.40
C ARG A 11 -4.13 -2.36 -11.93
N ASN A 12 -4.20 -3.68 -11.90
CA ASN A 12 -5.32 -4.39 -12.51
C ASN A 12 -6.26 -5.04 -11.51
N SER A 13 -6.23 -4.60 -10.27
CA SER A 13 -7.08 -5.22 -9.27
C SER A 13 -7.47 -4.20 -8.22
N GLU A 14 -8.29 -4.64 -7.26
CA GLU A 14 -8.68 -3.79 -6.15
C GLU A 14 -7.83 -4.06 -4.91
N LEU A 15 -6.66 -4.65 -5.13
CA LEU A 15 -5.80 -5.01 -4.03
C LEU A 15 -5.05 -3.83 -3.44
N VAL A 16 -4.58 -4.01 -2.23
CA VAL A 16 -3.74 -3.06 -1.53
C VAL A 16 -2.43 -3.78 -1.24
N ALA A 17 -1.33 -3.05 -1.33
CA ALA A 17 -0.04 -3.61 -0.98
C ALA A 17 0.69 -2.67 -0.03
N VAL A 18 1.46 -3.23 0.89
CA VAL A 18 2.29 -2.44 1.79
C VAL A 18 3.73 -2.83 1.48
N LEU A 19 4.51 -1.87 1.03
CA LEU A 19 5.86 -2.12 0.55
C LEU A 19 6.84 -1.14 1.16
N PRO A 20 8.11 -1.54 1.30
CA PRO A 20 9.13 -0.59 1.74
C PRO A 20 9.24 0.57 0.77
N GLU A 21 9.36 1.76 1.31
CA GLU A 21 9.39 2.96 0.49
C GLU A 21 10.46 2.90 -0.59
N ARG A 22 11.63 2.39 -0.24
CA ARG A 22 12.74 2.38 -1.18
C ARG A 22 12.46 1.52 -2.42
N LEU A 23 11.58 0.52 -2.29
CA LEU A 23 11.26 -0.33 -3.42
C LEU A 23 10.27 0.32 -4.36
N VAL A 24 9.49 1.27 -3.86
CA VAL A 24 8.45 1.90 -4.66
C VAL A 24 8.94 3.18 -5.31
N ARG A 25 9.96 3.77 -4.74
CA ARG A 25 10.51 5.01 -5.26
C ARG A 25 10.94 4.81 -6.70
N GLY A 26 10.44 5.62 -7.59
CA GLY A 26 10.77 5.49 -9.00
C GLY A 26 9.88 4.54 -9.77
N ALA A 27 8.99 3.83 -9.09
CA ALA A 27 8.05 2.96 -9.79
C ALA A 27 6.94 3.83 -10.36
N GLY A 28 6.80 3.85 -11.66
CA GLY A 28 5.76 4.64 -12.28
C GLY A 28 4.46 3.89 -12.36
N GLY A 29 3.38 4.60 -12.62
CA GLY A 29 2.12 3.98 -12.96
C GLY A 29 1.16 3.70 -11.83
N LEU A 30 1.61 3.80 -10.59
CA LEU A 30 0.69 3.68 -9.46
C LEU A 30 0.34 5.08 -9.00
N THR A 31 -0.91 5.27 -8.71
CA THR A 31 -1.43 6.61 -8.59
C THR A 31 -1.71 7.08 -7.18
N VAL A 32 -1.93 6.18 -6.26
CA VAL A 32 -2.25 6.61 -4.90
C VAL A 32 -1.33 5.92 -3.91
N VAL A 33 -0.73 6.73 -3.06
CA VAL A 33 0.21 6.25 -2.06
C VAL A 33 -0.10 6.96 -0.75
N GLU A 34 -0.32 6.18 0.29
CA GLU A 34 -0.55 6.75 1.61
C GLU A 34 0.78 7.20 2.21
N PRO A 35 0.74 8.08 3.21
CA PRO A 35 1.96 8.45 3.92
C PRO A 35 2.67 7.23 4.48
N PRO A 36 3.98 7.33 4.65
CA PRO A 36 4.76 6.20 5.15
C PRO A 36 4.29 5.72 6.51
N LEU A 37 4.39 4.42 6.68
CA LEU A 37 4.11 3.80 7.97
C LEU A 37 5.42 3.27 8.52
N ALA A 38 5.64 3.50 9.80
CA ALA A 38 6.85 3.00 10.45
C ALA A 38 6.56 1.61 11.00
N VAL A 39 7.14 0.59 10.36
CA VAL A 39 6.95 -0.78 10.77
C VAL A 39 8.32 -1.41 10.95
N ALA A 40 8.61 -1.85 12.17
CA ALA A 40 9.87 -2.52 12.47
C ALA A 40 11.08 -1.72 12.04
N GLY A 41 10.98 -0.39 12.12
CA GLY A 41 12.11 0.47 11.78
C GLY A 41 12.26 0.79 10.31
N PHE A 42 11.33 0.32 9.49
CA PHE A 42 11.35 0.61 8.07
C PHE A 42 10.23 1.56 7.69
N GLU A 43 10.48 2.36 6.67
CA GLU A 43 9.45 3.21 6.10
C GLU A 43 8.67 2.37 5.10
N MET A 44 7.39 2.20 5.35
CA MET A 44 6.52 1.43 4.48
C MET A 44 5.48 2.33 3.86
N LEU A 45 5.09 2.01 2.65
CA LEU A 45 4.03 2.73 1.95
C LEU A 45 2.90 1.77 1.62
N MET A 46 1.68 2.28 1.65
CA MET A 46 0.53 1.50 1.26
C MET A 46 0.07 1.99 -0.11
N LEU A 47 -0.08 1.07 -1.05
CA LEU A 47 -0.39 1.42 -2.42
C LEU A 47 -1.65 0.73 -2.91
N TRP A 48 -2.39 1.44 -3.75
CA TRP A 48 -3.56 0.88 -4.42
C TRP A 48 -3.80 1.67 -5.68
N HIS A 49 -4.67 1.17 -6.54
CA HIS A 49 -4.99 1.88 -7.77
C HIS A 49 -5.98 3.00 -7.49
N GLU A 50 -5.81 4.10 -8.18
CA GLU A 50 -6.59 5.29 -7.97
C GLU A 50 -8.10 5.08 -8.06
N ARG A 51 -8.54 4.15 -8.89
CA ARG A 51 -9.96 3.90 -9.06
C ARG A 51 -10.67 3.49 -7.77
N TRP A 52 -9.92 2.95 -6.82
CA TRP A 52 -10.48 2.49 -5.56
C TRP A 52 -10.30 3.48 -4.42
N HIS A 53 -9.71 4.63 -4.73
CA HIS A 53 -9.35 5.57 -3.69
C HIS A 53 -10.56 6.02 -2.86
N ARG A 54 -11.67 6.27 -3.51
CA ARG A 54 -12.87 6.78 -2.84
C ARG A 54 -13.91 5.71 -2.54
N ASP A 55 -13.61 4.48 -2.87
CA ASP A 55 -14.54 3.40 -2.60
C ASP A 55 -14.65 3.15 -1.10
N PRO A 56 -15.87 3.21 -0.52
CA PRO A 56 -16.01 3.09 0.94
C PRO A 56 -15.50 1.78 1.49
N ALA A 57 -15.76 0.67 0.82
CA ALA A 57 -15.30 -0.64 1.28
C ALA A 57 -13.79 -0.72 1.24
N HIS A 58 -13.19 -0.17 0.19
CA HIS A 58 -11.75 -0.19 0.06
C HIS A 58 -11.10 0.70 1.12
N ARG A 59 -11.74 1.84 1.41
CA ARG A 59 -11.25 2.74 2.45
C ARG A 59 -11.29 2.05 3.81
N TRP A 60 -12.36 1.31 4.07
CA TRP A 60 -12.47 0.58 5.32
C TRP A 60 -11.34 -0.44 5.44
N LEU A 61 -11.07 -1.17 4.36
CA LEU A 61 -10.00 -2.15 4.36
C LEU A 61 -8.65 -1.49 4.67
N ARG A 62 -8.37 -0.36 4.03
CA ARG A 62 -7.11 0.34 4.26
C ARG A 62 -6.99 0.80 5.70
N GLN A 63 -8.11 1.26 6.29
CA GLN A 63 -8.12 1.65 7.69
C GLN A 63 -7.78 0.48 8.59
N GLN A 64 -8.33 -0.68 8.28
CA GLN A 64 -8.04 -1.87 9.07
C GLN A 64 -6.58 -2.25 8.99
N ILE A 65 -6.00 -2.13 7.82
CA ILE A 65 -4.59 -2.44 7.65
C ILE A 65 -3.72 -1.49 8.46
N VAL A 66 -4.02 -0.20 8.40
CA VAL A 66 -3.26 0.79 9.15
C VAL A 66 -3.36 0.54 10.64
N THR A 67 -4.56 0.30 11.12
CA THR A 67 -4.79 0.03 12.53
C THR A 67 -4.02 -1.20 12.97
N SER A 68 -4.04 -2.23 12.14
CA SER A 68 -3.36 -3.48 12.44
C SER A 68 -1.86 -3.28 12.56
N LEU A 69 -1.29 -2.46 11.68
CA LEU A 69 0.15 -2.21 11.70
C LEU A 69 0.57 -1.31 12.85
N GLU A 70 -0.31 -0.41 13.26
CA GLU A 70 0.00 0.49 14.36
C GLU A 70 -0.17 -0.16 15.72
N GLU A 71 -1.05 -1.12 15.81
CA GLU A 71 -1.27 -1.86 17.03
C GLU A 71 -0.18 -2.87 17.22
N LYS A 72 0.82 -2.50 17.93
CA LYS A 72 1.88 -3.41 18.14
C LYS A 72 1.66 -4.18 19.40
N PRO A 73 1.63 -5.48 19.34
CA PRO A 73 1.64 -6.27 20.58
C PRO A 73 2.96 -6.02 21.26
N CYS A 74 2.95 -5.83 22.48
CA CYS A 74 4.17 -5.55 23.23
C CYS A 74 4.97 -6.79 23.47
#